data_1547c3c53404aaaaa820060309d84cec
#
_entry.id   1547c3c53404aaaaa820060309d84cec
#
_cell.length_a   1.000
_cell.length_b   1.000
_cell.length_c   1.000
_cell.angle_alpha   90.00
_cell.angle_beta   90.00
_cell.angle_gamma   90.00
#
_symmetry.space_group_name_H-M   'P 1'
#
loop_
_entity.id
_entity.type
_entity.pdbx_description
1 polymer ?
#
loop_
_entity_poly.entity_id
_entity_poly.type
_entity_poly.pdbx_seq_one_letter_code
_entity_poly.pdbx_strand_id
1 'polypeptide(L)'
;MRVVRPESEQELAEALAAAAAAGQRVEIRGAGSKRRMGGPAGDAEVVIETTGLNRVRQYDPRDLTVSVEAGMRWREFCELVGGHGQMAPLDPPCAAQATVGGVVATNSCGPRRRLYGSARDMVIGMRYATVDGAVAQSGGMVVKNVAGLDVHKALTGSFGTLAAITVVNFKLAPQPEQTRTYVLRFDGAAEAVAARDTVLRGPLQPAALDALNPEAARAAGLDGYCLLIRAGGQPALLERYDRELKEAAPLSGREEAELWSRIEEFAPGQPFVVRAGHRLADLRAVLESAPGGCVSRAGTGISYLAFGTAAEAEAWMHDPAHERWSRLLEWSSGAAEVYWPDPGPELKWMEKLKRTLDPSGILNPGRLYGRI
;
A
#
# COMPACT_ATOMS: atom_id res chain seq x y z
N MET A 1 -16.82 9.92 21.96
CA MET A 1 -15.54 9.79 21.27
C MET A 1 -14.79 11.13 21.38
N ARG A 2 -13.62 11.13 22.00
CA ARG A 2 -12.74 12.30 22.15
C ARG A 2 -11.68 12.29 21.05
N VAL A 3 -11.46 13.40 20.35
CA VAL A 3 -10.41 13.53 19.33
C VAL A 3 -9.26 14.36 19.92
N VAL A 4 -8.04 13.85 19.84
CA VAL A 4 -6.81 14.50 20.24
C VAL A 4 -5.92 14.62 19.00
N ARG A 5 -5.35 15.81 18.78
CA ARG A 5 -4.44 16.08 17.66
C ARG A 5 -3.12 16.62 18.20
N PRO A 6 -2.16 15.72 18.53
CA PRO A 6 -0.86 16.11 19.04
C PRO A 6 -0.04 16.87 18.00
N GLU A 7 0.73 17.87 18.45
CA GLU A 7 1.66 18.65 17.63
C GLU A 7 3.13 18.26 17.87
N SER A 8 3.36 17.34 18.82
CA SER A 8 4.68 16.79 19.13
C SER A 8 4.62 15.31 19.46
N GLU A 9 5.76 14.62 19.32
CA GLU A 9 5.89 13.20 19.69
C GLU A 9 5.60 12.99 21.19
N GLN A 10 6.00 13.96 22.01
CA GLN A 10 5.78 13.90 23.46
C GLN A 10 4.30 14.00 23.81
N GLU A 11 3.56 14.95 23.24
CA GLU A 11 2.10 15.05 23.42
C GLU A 11 1.35 13.81 22.98
N LEU A 12 1.81 13.19 21.86
CA LEU A 12 1.24 11.94 21.38
C LEU A 12 1.47 10.80 22.37
N ALA A 13 2.69 10.68 22.90
CA ALA A 13 3.05 9.66 23.88
C ALA A 13 2.27 9.85 25.19
N GLU A 14 2.12 11.09 25.67
CA GLU A 14 1.31 11.42 26.84
C GLU A 14 -0.17 11.08 26.64
N ALA A 15 -0.72 11.37 25.46
CA ALA A 15 -2.10 11.02 25.12
C ALA A 15 -2.34 9.49 25.12
N LEU A 16 -1.36 8.71 24.62
CA LEU A 16 -1.41 7.24 24.68
C LEU A 16 -1.36 6.73 26.11
N ALA A 17 -0.42 7.23 26.93
CA ALA A 17 -0.30 6.82 28.33
C ALA A 17 -1.55 7.15 29.14
N ALA A 18 -2.15 8.33 28.91
CA ALA A 18 -3.39 8.73 29.57
C ALA A 18 -4.56 7.81 29.18
N ALA A 19 -4.69 7.45 27.91
CA ALA A 19 -5.72 6.52 27.45
C ALA A 19 -5.50 5.10 28.02
N ALA A 20 -4.24 4.65 28.08
CA ALA A 20 -3.89 3.35 28.65
C ALA A 20 -4.21 3.29 30.16
N ALA A 21 -3.86 4.33 30.91
CA ALA A 21 -4.16 4.44 32.34
C ALA A 21 -5.66 4.43 32.61
N ALA A 22 -6.46 4.98 31.70
CA ALA A 22 -7.93 5.02 31.78
C ALA A 22 -8.60 3.77 31.19
N GLY A 23 -7.85 2.80 30.62
CA GLY A 23 -8.39 1.62 29.93
C GLY A 23 -9.21 1.95 28.69
N GLN A 24 -8.99 3.10 28.06
CA GLN A 24 -9.76 3.58 26.91
C GLN A 24 -9.20 3.03 25.60
N ARG A 25 -10.08 2.53 24.73
CA ARG A 25 -9.70 2.09 23.38
C ARG A 25 -9.36 3.27 22.50
N VAL A 26 -8.27 3.13 21.77
CA VAL A 26 -7.68 4.19 20.95
C VAL A 26 -7.71 3.84 19.49
N GLU A 27 -8.28 4.72 18.64
CA GLU A 27 -8.04 4.72 17.20
C GLU A 27 -6.88 5.66 16.88
N ILE A 28 -5.76 5.12 16.40
CA ILE A 28 -4.66 5.91 15.83
C ILE A 28 -4.95 6.07 14.34
N ARG A 29 -5.02 7.32 13.87
CA ARG A 29 -5.21 7.59 12.44
C ARG A 29 -4.41 8.82 11.98
N GLY A 30 -4.06 8.84 10.70
CA GLY A 30 -3.67 10.04 9.98
C GLY A 30 -4.93 10.79 9.52
N ALA A 31 -5.07 11.03 8.22
CA ALA A 31 -6.25 11.66 7.65
C ALA A 31 -7.48 10.72 7.47
N GLY A 32 -7.39 9.48 7.91
CA GLY A 32 -8.49 8.52 7.82
C GLY A 32 -8.78 7.95 6.43
N SER A 33 -7.95 8.22 5.43
CA SER A 33 -8.17 7.80 4.04
C SER A 33 -8.23 6.27 3.85
N LYS A 34 -7.74 5.50 4.81
CA LYS A 34 -7.68 4.02 4.77
C LYS A 34 -8.56 3.35 5.83
N ARG A 35 -9.59 4.05 6.36
CA ARG A 35 -10.51 3.46 7.35
C ARG A 35 -11.31 2.27 6.81
N ARG A 36 -11.57 2.27 5.49
CA ARG A 36 -12.26 1.19 4.79
C ARG A 36 -11.36 -0.01 4.46
N MET A 37 -10.06 0.06 4.75
CA MET A 37 -9.08 -0.96 4.39
C MET A 37 -8.87 -1.94 5.55
N GLY A 38 -8.94 -3.26 5.29
CA GLY A 38 -8.54 -4.32 6.23
C GLY A 38 -9.49 -4.58 7.40
N GLY A 39 -10.78 -4.32 7.25
CA GLY A 39 -11.81 -4.53 8.27
C GLY A 39 -12.19 -3.25 9.04
N PRO A 40 -13.23 -3.29 9.84
CA PRO A 40 -13.72 -2.12 10.56
C PRO A 40 -12.72 -1.67 11.62
N ALA A 41 -12.58 -0.35 11.78
CA ALA A 41 -12.00 0.18 13.00
C ALA A 41 -12.97 -0.11 14.13
N GLY A 42 -12.52 -0.75 15.21
CA GLY A 42 -13.35 -0.99 16.39
C GLY A 42 -13.84 0.32 17.02
N ASP A 43 -14.82 0.20 17.90
CA ASP A 43 -15.30 1.36 18.67
C ASP A 43 -14.17 1.91 19.54
N ALA A 44 -13.79 3.17 19.34
CA ALA A 44 -12.77 3.84 20.11
C ALA A 44 -13.38 4.96 20.96
N GLU A 45 -12.94 5.06 22.21
CA GLU A 45 -13.29 6.18 23.09
C GLU A 45 -12.43 7.42 22.78
N VAL A 46 -11.18 7.18 22.38
CA VAL A 46 -10.20 8.22 22.02
C VAL A 46 -9.72 8.01 20.59
N VAL A 47 -9.70 9.07 19.81
CA VAL A 47 -9.06 9.12 18.50
C VAL A 47 -7.82 9.98 18.57
N ILE A 48 -6.65 9.43 18.28
CA ILE A 48 -5.41 10.19 18.16
C ILE A 48 -5.14 10.41 16.67
N GLU A 49 -5.27 11.67 16.25
CA GLU A 49 -5.07 12.10 14.87
C GLU A 49 -3.68 12.67 14.67
N THR A 50 -2.82 11.98 13.93
CA THR A 50 -1.40 12.32 13.79
C THR A 50 -1.12 13.49 12.86
N THR A 51 -2.13 14.12 12.25
CA THR A 51 -1.97 15.19 11.25
C THR A 51 -1.30 16.45 11.78
N GLY A 52 -1.18 16.64 13.11
CA GLY A 52 -0.38 17.70 13.71
C GLY A 52 1.14 17.47 13.58
N LEU A 53 1.57 16.23 13.38
CA LEU A 53 2.97 15.85 13.18
C LEU A 53 3.32 15.91 11.68
N ASN A 54 3.65 17.09 11.15
CA ASN A 54 3.77 17.30 9.71
C ASN A 54 5.08 17.96 9.25
N ARG A 55 6.13 17.91 10.08
CA ARG A 55 7.41 18.58 9.80
C ARG A 55 8.39 17.66 9.08
N VAL A 56 9.28 18.27 8.30
CA VAL A 56 10.51 17.62 7.83
C VAL A 56 11.51 17.66 8.97
N ARG A 57 12.00 16.49 9.39
CA ARG A 57 12.97 16.37 10.50
C ARG A 57 14.42 16.48 10.00
N GLN A 58 14.67 15.82 8.87
CA GLN A 58 15.97 15.85 8.21
C GLN A 58 15.79 15.49 6.75
N TYR A 59 16.49 16.17 5.86
CA TYR A 59 16.54 15.79 4.45
C TYR A 59 17.92 16.07 3.89
N ASP A 60 18.57 15.03 3.40
CA ASP A 60 19.80 15.15 2.63
C ASP A 60 19.59 14.56 1.23
N PRO A 61 19.39 15.41 0.22
CA PRO A 61 19.19 14.95 -1.16
C PRO A 61 20.38 14.17 -1.72
N ARG A 62 21.62 14.42 -1.23
CA ARG A 62 22.81 13.71 -1.72
C ARG A 62 22.85 12.26 -1.29
N ASP A 63 22.29 11.97 -0.11
CA ASP A 63 22.25 10.63 0.45
C ASP A 63 20.99 9.84 0.03
N LEU A 64 20.07 10.47 -0.74
CA LEU A 64 18.78 9.90 -1.10
C LEU A 64 18.00 9.42 0.13
N THR A 65 18.06 10.17 1.23
CA THR A 65 17.37 9.85 2.47
C THR A 65 16.62 11.05 3.01
N VAL A 66 15.44 10.80 3.61
CA VAL A 66 14.61 11.83 4.21
C VAL A 66 13.93 11.28 5.46
N SER A 67 13.82 12.12 6.49
CA SER A 67 13.11 11.89 7.74
C SER A 67 11.96 12.88 7.85
N VAL A 68 10.73 12.39 7.92
CA VAL A 68 9.52 13.22 8.00
C VAL A 68 8.59 12.72 9.10
N GLU A 69 7.81 13.62 9.66
CA GLU A 69 6.77 13.28 10.63
C GLU A 69 5.60 12.56 9.96
N ALA A 70 5.01 11.60 10.67
CA ALA A 70 4.04 10.64 10.16
C ALA A 70 2.70 11.26 9.69
N GLY A 71 2.35 12.43 10.19
CA GLY A 71 1.14 13.18 9.83
C GLY A 71 1.28 14.01 8.56
N MET A 72 2.49 14.17 8.01
CA MET A 72 2.71 14.89 6.75
C MET A 72 1.86 14.28 5.65
N ARG A 73 1.22 15.10 4.82
CA ARG A 73 0.45 14.63 3.67
C ARG A 73 1.38 13.95 2.67
N TRP A 74 0.92 12.81 2.14
CA TRP A 74 1.71 12.05 1.16
C TRP A 74 2.05 12.87 -0.09
N ARG A 75 1.10 13.69 -0.53
CA ARG A 75 1.28 14.60 -1.66
C ARG A 75 2.38 15.64 -1.39
N GLU A 76 2.32 16.32 -0.25
CA GLU A 76 3.33 17.31 0.17
C GLU A 76 4.72 16.68 0.28
N PHE A 77 4.79 15.44 0.81
CA PHE A 77 6.01 14.66 0.84
C PHE A 77 6.56 14.37 -0.57
N CYS A 78 5.71 13.94 -1.50
CA CYS A 78 6.10 13.70 -2.89
C CYS A 78 6.56 14.99 -3.60
N GLU A 79 5.88 16.12 -3.37
CA GLU A 79 6.27 17.42 -3.90
C GLU A 79 7.63 17.88 -3.36
N LEU A 80 7.87 17.71 -2.05
CA LEU A 80 9.15 18.01 -1.41
C LEU A 80 10.31 17.26 -2.06
N VAL A 81 10.22 15.95 -2.15
CA VAL A 81 11.32 15.12 -2.70
C VAL A 81 11.43 15.28 -4.23
N GLY A 82 10.31 15.50 -4.90
CA GLY A 82 10.22 15.76 -6.33
C GLY A 82 10.95 17.04 -6.77
N GLY A 83 10.93 18.08 -5.92
CA GLY A 83 11.70 19.31 -6.13
C GLY A 83 13.22 19.10 -6.21
N HIS A 84 13.71 17.95 -5.76
CA HIS A 84 15.13 17.54 -5.85
C HIS A 84 15.36 16.41 -6.88
N GLY A 85 14.41 16.13 -7.78
CA GLY A 85 14.52 15.05 -8.76
C GLY A 85 14.50 13.66 -8.13
N GLN A 86 13.84 13.51 -6.98
CA GLN A 86 13.76 12.25 -6.22
C GLN A 86 12.32 11.81 -6.03
N MET A 87 12.11 10.55 -5.68
CA MET A 87 10.79 9.99 -5.44
C MET A 87 10.80 8.91 -4.36
N ALA A 88 9.66 8.76 -3.68
CA ALA A 88 9.29 7.56 -2.93
C ALA A 88 8.29 6.76 -3.79
N PRO A 89 8.73 5.72 -4.54
CA PRO A 89 7.93 5.09 -5.60
C PRO A 89 6.93 4.06 -5.05
N LEU A 90 6.03 4.47 -4.16
CA LEU A 90 5.07 3.58 -3.51
C LEU A 90 3.70 3.55 -4.18
N ASP A 91 3.26 4.63 -4.81
CA ASP A 91 1.94 4.78 -5.47
C ASP A 91 0.77 4.32 -4.58
N PRO A 92 0.62 4.84 -3.35
CA PRO A 92 -0.43 4.36 -2.48
C PRO A 92 -1.80 4.81 -2.96
N PRO A 93 -2.86 4.00 -2.80
CA PRO A 93 -4.22 4.46 -3.04
C PRO A 93 -4.60 5.60 -2.09
N CYS A 94 -5.55 6.46 -2.50
CA CYS A 94 -5.94 7.68 -1.79
C CYS A 94 -4.76 8.64 -1.54
N ALA A 95 -3.80 8.73 -2.47
CA ALA A 95 -2.58 9.51 -2.31
C ALA A 95 -2.83 10.97 -1.94
N ALA A 96 -3.87 11.59 -2.51
CA ALA A 96 -4.23 13.00 -2.26
C ALA A 96 -4.61 13.27 -0.78
N GLN A 97 -5.23 12.30 -0.09
CA GLN A 97 -5.68 12.43 1.30
C GLN A 97 -4.77 11.72 2.29
N ALA A 98 -3.95 10.76 1.85
CA ALA A 98 -3.12 9.94 2.72
C ALA A 98 -2.09 10.76 3.50
N THR A 99 -1.66 10.24 4.65
CA THR A 99 -0.49 10.72 5.38
C THR A 99 0.64 9.70 5.25
N VAL A 100 1.87 10.14 5.42
CA VAL A 100 3.07 9.29 5.41
C VAL A 100 2.92 8.10 6.36
N GLY A 101 2.54 8.35 7.61
CA GLY A 101 2.31 7.30 8.61
C GLY A 101 1.20 6.33 8.21
N GLY A 102 0.10 6.82 7.60
CA GLY A 102 -0.99 6.00 7.10
C GLY A 102 -0.57 5.07 5.97
N VAL A 103 0.27 5.55 5.04
CA VAL A 103 0.84 4.74 3.95
C VAL A 103 1.73 3.63 4.52
N VAL A 104 2.59 3.96 5.49
CA VAL A 104 3.50 2.99 6.11
C VAL A 104 2.74 2.01 7.01
N ALA A 105 1.84 2.50 7.86
CA ALA A 105 1.06 1.65 8.78
C ALA A 105 0.20 0.60 8.04
N THR A 106 -0.22 0.88 6.81
CA THR A 106 -0.98 -0.07 5.98
C THR A 106 -0.11 -0.81 4.95
N ASN A 107 1.20 -0.54 4.92
CA ASN A 107 2.14 -1.03 3.90
C ASN A 107 1.58 -0.84 2.47
N SER A 108 0.89 0.28 2.26
CA SER A 108 0.25 0.58 0.98
C SER A 108 1.28 0.83 -0.11
N CYS A 109 1.09 0.16 -1.22
CA CYS A 109 1.91 0.33 -2.42
C CYS A 109 1.08 0.01 -3.67
N GLY A 110 1.46 0.63 -4.78
CA GLY A 110 0.79 0.49 -6.06
C GLY A 110 1.64 -0.22 -7.13
N PRO A 111 1.46 0.17 -8.40
CA PRO A 111 2.05 -0.50 -9.56
C PRO A 111 3.57 -0.62 -9.54
N ARG A 112 4.28 0.44 -9.09
CA ARG A 112 5.75 0.48 -9.08
C ARG A 112 6.41 -0.45 -8.06
N ARG A 113 5.60 -1.12 -7.19
CA ARG A 113 6.11 -2.16 -6.29
C ARG A 113 6.94 -3.22 -7.01
N ARG A 114 6.66 -3.51 -8.28
CA ARG A 114 7.40 -4.49 -9.07
C ARG A 114 8.90 -4.19 -9.13
N LEU A 115 9.27 -2.94 -9.37
CA LEU A 115 10.67 -2.55 -9.53
C LEU A 115 11.30 -2.06 -8.22
N TYR A 116 10.52 -1.37 -7.40
CA TYR A 116 11.05 -0.62 -6.25
C TYR A 116 10.75 -1.26 -4.89
N GLY A 117 9.86 -2.26 -4.84
CA GLY A 117 9.43 -2.87 -3.60
C GLY A 117 8.26 -2.15 -2.91
N SER A 118 8.05 -2.45 -1.65
CA SER A 118 6.96 -1.95 -0.82
C SER A 118 7.43 -0.87 0.16
N ALA A 119 6.52 -0.31 0.97
CA ALA A 119 6.88 0.61 2.05
C ALA A 119 7.88 -0.04 3.03
N ARG A 120 7.73 -1.35 3.29
CA ARG A 120 8.67 -2.11 4.13
C ARG A 120 10.10 -2.12 3.58
N ASP A 121 10.28 -2.01 2.26
CA ASP A 121 11.59 -1.98 1.61
C ASP A 121 12.17 -0.58 1.54
N MET A 122 11.31 0.46 1.54
CA MET A 122 11.72 1.86 1.48
C MET A 122 12.03 2.46 2.84
N VAL A 123 11.34 2.01 3.91
CA VAL A 123 11.54 2.51 5.27
C VAL A 123 12.84 1.92 5.85
N ILE A 124 13.77 2.80 6.22
CA ILE A 124 15.08 2.45 6.80
C ILE A 124 15.16 2.72 8.30
N GLY A 125 14.15 3.37 8.86
CA GLY A 125 14.02 3.63 10.29
C GLY A 125 12.74 4.38 10.60
N MET A 126 12.43 4.44 11.89
CA MET A 126 11.19 5.10 12.34
C MET A 126 11.30 5.45 13.83
N ARG A 127 10.57 6.49 14.22
CA ARG A 127 10.26 6.76 15.64
C ARG A 127 8.78 6.47 15.86
N TYR A 128 8.46 6.02 17.06
CA TYR A 128 7.10 5.63 17.42
C TYR A 128 6.87 5.81 18.92
N ALA A 129 5.64 6.10 19.29
CA ALA A 129 5.20 6.18 20.68
C ALA A 129 4.46 4.91 21.10
N THR A 130 4.74 4.43 22.29
CA THR A 130 4.16 3.24 22.91
C THR A 130 3.12 3.61 23.97
N VAL A 131 2.30 2.66 24.40
CA VAL A 131 1.18 2.88 25.34
C VAL A 131 1.62 3.27 26.74
N ASP A 132 2.87 3.03 27.11
CA ASP A 132 3.48 3.46 28.36
C ASP A 132 4.00 4.92 28.34
N GLY A 133 3.79 5.64 27.23
CA GLY A 133 4.21 7.04 27.08
C GLY A 133 5.68 7.21 26.66
N ALA A 134 6.38 6.13 26.28
CA ALA A 134 7.73 6.24 25.78
C ALA A 134 7.74 6.53 24.27
N VAL A 135 8.77 7.29 23.84
CA VAL A 135 9.11 7.47 22.42
C VAL A 135 10.37 6.67 22.13
N ALA A 136 10.25 5.68 21.27
CA ALA A 136 11.34 4.79 20.89
C ALA A 136 11.74 4.99 19.41
N GLN A 137 12.91 4.46 19.05
CA GLN A 137 13.44 4.50 17.68
C GLN A 137 13.93 3.12 17.26
N SER A 138 13.70 2.79 15.99
CA SER A 138 14.24 1.59 15.34
C SER A 138 14.83 1.99 13.99
N GLY A 139 16.03 1.50 13.68
CA GLY A 139 16.77 1.94 12.49
C GLY A 139 17.27 3.38 12.58
N GLY A 140 17.58 4.00 11.46
CA GLY A 140 18.13 5.36 11.41
C GLY A 140 18.03 5.97 10.02
N MET A 141 18.94 6.92 9.71
CA MET A 141 19.04 7.58 8.40
C MET A 141 20.06 6.91 7.46
N VAL A 142 20.61 5.76 7.85
CA VAL A 142 21.58 5.02 7.04
C VAL A 142 20.92 3.79 6.43
N VAL A 143 21.20 3.56 5.14
CA VAL A 143 20.58 2.45 4.37
C VAL A 143 20.98 1.07 4.92
N LYS A 144 22.18 0.95 5.52
CA LYS A 144 22.66 -0.28 6.13
C LYS A 144 22.85 -0.06 7.63
N ASN A 145 21.92 -0.57 8.41
CA ASN A 145 22.00 -0.62 9.87
C ASN A 145 21.90 -2.09 10.31
N VAL A 146 22.84 -2.54 11.15
CA VAL A 146 22.89 -3.89 11.69
C VAL A 146 22.75 -3.91 13.22
N ALA A 147 22.47 -2.75 13.82
CA ALA A 147 22.31 -2.63 15.26
C ALA A 147 20.83 -2.65 15.66
N GLY A 148 20.49 -3.44 16.66
CA GLY A 148 19.16 -3.53 17.24
C GLY A 148 18.17 -4.39 16.43
N LEU A 149 16.90 -4.35 16.86
CA LEU A 149 15.81 -5.06 16.21
C LEU A 149 15.14 -4.16 15.17
N ASP A 150 14.74 -4.77 14.06
CA ASP A 150 14.01 -4.08 12.97
C ASP A 150 12.52 -3.87 13.32
N VAL A 151 12.22 -3.23 14.47
CA VAL A 151 10.85 -2.96 14.92
C VAL A 151 10.08 -2.15 13.88
N HIS A 152 10.75 -1.24 13.16
CA HIS A 152 10.16 -0.47 12.05
C HIS A 152 9.57 -1.38 10.96
N LYS A 153 10.16 -2.58 10.74
CA LYS A 153 9.61 -3.57 9.80
C LYS A 153 8.34 -4.23 10.33
N ALA A 154 8.21 -4.39 11.65
CA ALA A 154 7.00 -4.94 12.28
C ALA A 154 5.88 -3.90 12.32
N LEU A 155 6.21 -2.62 12.50
CA LEU A 155 5.24 -1.52 12.49
C LEU A 155 4.71 -1.20 11.09
N THR A 156 5.49 -1.50 10.04
CA THR A 156 5.03 -1.37 8.65
C THR A 156 3.99 -2.43 8.34
N GLY A 157 2.75 -2.01 8.08
CA GLY A 157 1.61 -2.91 7.86
C GLY A 157 0.89 -3.34 9.14
N SER A 158 1.20 -2.74 10.30
CA SER A 158 0.56 -3.05 11.59
C SER A 158 -0.81 -2.39 11.78
N PHE A 159 -1.24 -1.52 10.89
CA PHE A 159 -2.51 -0.77 11.00
C PHE A 159 -2.64 0.02 12.32
N GLY A 160 -1.52 0.40 12.94
CA GLY A 160 -1.52 1.13 14.21
C GLY A 160 -1.91 0.27 15.43
N THR A 161 -1.90 -1.06 15.30
CA THR A 161 -2.25 -1.98 16.40
C THR A 161 -1.13 -2.20 17.41
N LEU A 162 0.11 -1.81 17.09
CA LEU A 162 1.28 -2.09 17.90
C LEU A 162 1.84 -0.84 18.59
N ALA A 163 1.87 0.28 17.89
CA ALA A 163 2.37 1.57 18.37
C ALA A 163 1.91 2.69 17.43
N ALA A 164 2.03 3.94 17.86
CA ALA A 164 1.79 5.10 17.01
C ALA A 164 3.08 5.55 16.32
N ILE A 165 3.13 5.48 15.00
CA ILE A 165 4.25 5.97 14.19
C ILE A 165 4.27 7.49 14.27
N THR A 166 5.42 8.07 14.64
CA THR A 166 5.60 9.54 14.78
C THR A 166 6.51 10.11 13.71
N VAL A 167 7.59 9.42 13.34
CA VAL A 167 8.54 9.82 12.30
C VAL A 167 8.89 8.62 11.44
N VAL A 168 9.04 8.84 10.14
CA VAL A 168 9.46 7.82 9.18
C VAL A 168 10.70 8.28 8.42
N ASN A 169 11.69 7.41 8.36
CA ASN A 169 12.92 7.60 7.58
C ASN A 169 12.84 6.76 6.31
N PHE A 170 12.91 7.41 5.16
CA PHE A 170 12.87 6.73 3.86
C PHE A 170 14.24 6.77 3.18
N LYS A 171 14.55 5.70 2.46
CA LYS A 171 15.45 5.78 1.30
C LYS A 171 14.61 6.16 0.08
N LEU A 172 15.15 7.04 -0.75
CA LEU A 172 14.51 7.54 -1.96
C LEU A 172 15.14 6.90 -3.20
N ALA A 173 14.48 7.09 -4.33
CA ALA A 173 15.02 6.76 -5.65
C ALA A 173 15.10 8.03 -6.50
N PRO A 174 16.06 8.13 -7.45
CA PRO A 174 16.05 9.17 -8.45
C PRO A 174 14.76 9.10 -9.29
N GLN A 175 14.19 10.24 -9.63
CA GLN A 175 13.13 10.29 -10.63
C GLN A 175 13.68 9.94 -12.01
N PRO A 176 12.99 9.13 -12.82
CA PRO A 176 13.35 8.93 -14.22
C PRO A 176 13.20 10.26 -15.00
N GLU A 177 14.09 10.51 -15.94
CA GLU A 177 14.03 11.71 -16.79
C GLU A 177 12.73 11.78 -17.60
N GLN A 178 12.28 10.62 -18.08
CA GLN A 178 11.04 10.46 -18.82
C GLN A 178 10.35 9.16 -18.42
N THR A 179 9.02 9.13 -18.60
CA THR A 179 8.23 7.91 -18.46
C THR A 179 7.37 7.70 -19.71
N ARG A 180 7.08 6.44 -20.03
CA ARG A 180 6.15 6.02 -21.07
C ARG A 180 5.36 4.81 -20.62
N THR A 181 4.09 4.78 -20.97
CA THR A 181 3.21 3.63 -20.73
C THR A 181 2.70 3.07 -22.05
N TYR A 182 2.94 1.79 -22.26
CA TYR A 182 2.46 1.03 -23.41
C TYR A 182 1.21 0.24 -23.00
N VAL A 183 0.14 0.38 -23.80
CA VAL A 183 -1.14 -0.31 -23.58
C VAL A 183 -1.34 -1.32 -24.67
N LEU A 184 -1.18 -2.60 -24.35
CA LEU A 184 -1.50 -3.71 -25.26
C LEU A 184 -2.92 -4.18 -24.98
N ARG A 185 -3.73 -4.38 -26.02
CA ARG A 185 -5.14 -4.81 -25.95
C ARG A 185 -5.31 -6.17 -26.57
N PHE A 186 -6.17 -7.00 -25.95
CA PHE A 186 -6.42 -8.36 -26.35
C PHE A 186 -7.90 -8.71 -26.21
N ASP A 187 -8.36 -9.65 -27.00
CA ASP A 187 -9.73 -10.18 -26.91
C ASP A 187 -9.90 -11.16 -25.75
N GLY A 188 -8.81 -11.83 -25.34
CA GLY A 188 -8.84 -12.86 -24.30
C GLY A 188 -7.74 -12.72 -23.25
N ALA A 189 -8.03 -13.23 -22.02
CA ALA A 189 -7.07 -13.27 -20.92
C ALA A 189 -5.82 -14.10 -21.26
N ALA A 190 -5.96 -15.17 -22.04
CA ALA A 190 -4.85 -16.04 -22.42
C ALA A 190 -3.78 -15.28 -23.22
N GLU A 191 -4.19 -14.42 -24.15
CA GLU A 191 -3.31 -13.61 -24.99
C GLU A 191 -2.60 -12.53 -24.15
N ALA A 192 -3.36 -11.86 -23.26
CA ALA A 192 -2.78 -10.88 -22.34
C ALA A 192 -1.71 -11.51 -21.43
N VAL A 193 -1.96 -12.72 -20.93
CA VAL A 193 -1.00 -13.47 -20.11
C VAL A 193 0.22 -13.91 -20.92
N ALA A 194 0.05 -14.36 -22.16
CA ALA A 194 1.15 -14.71 -23.04
C ALA A 194 2.07 -13.51 -23.34
N ALA A 195 1.47 -12.33 -23.60
CA ALA A 195 2.20 -11.08 -23.78
C ALA A 195 2.95 -10.69 -22.50
N ARG A 196 2.32 -10.78 -21.31
CA ARG A 196 2.95 -10.57 -20.02
C ARG A 196 4.16 -11.48 -19.82
N ASP A 197 4.04 -12.78 -20.16
CA ASP A 197 5.13 -13.74 -20.03
C ASP A 197 6.28 -13.41 -20.97
N THR A 198 5.99 -12.92 -22.18
CA THR A 198 7.01 -12.44 -23.12
C THR A 198 7.80 -11.26 -22.50
N VAL A 199 7.13 -10.29 -21.89
CA VAL A 199 7.78 -9.18 -21.21
C VAL A 199 8.65 -9.67 -20.04
N LEU A 200 8.14 -10.59 -19.21
CA LEU A 200 8.86 -11.09 -18.03
C LEU A 200 10.08 -11.93 -18.38
N ARG A 201 10.06 -12.67 -19.50
CA ARG A 201 11.20 -13.46 -19.99
C ARG A 201 12.15 -12.64 -20.85
N GLY A 202 11.70 -11.49 -21.32
CA GLY A 202 12.45 -10.60 -22.19
C GLY A 202 13.44 -9.70 -21.44
N PRO A 203 14.13 -8.84 -22.17
CA PRO A 203 15.12 -7.94 -21.61
C PRO A 203 14.53 -6.70 -20.96
N LEU A 204 13.23 -6.45 -21.09
CA LEU A 204 12.58 -5.27 -20.54
C LEU A 204 12.35 -5.41 -19.04
N GLN A 205 12.65 -4.35 -18.30
CA GLN A 205 12.43 -4.27 -16.85
C GLN A 205 11.50 -3.10 -16.53
N PRO A 206 10.18 -3.25 -16.79
CA PRO A 206 9.24 -2.15 -16.57
C PRO A 206 9.09 -1.82 -15.09
N ALA A 207 8.89 -0.53 -14.81
CA ALA A 207 8.62 -0.03 -13.46
C ALA A 207 7.30 -0.56 -12.91
N ALA A 208 6.28 -0.69 -13.78
CA ALA A 208 5.02 -1.33 -13.48
C ALA A 208 4.58 -2.23 -14.65
N LEU A 209 3.88 -3.32 -14.30
CA LEU A 209 3.34 -4.30 -15.25
C LEU A 209 1.99 -4.78 -14.71
N ASP A 210 0.92 -4.20 -15.23
CA ASP A 210 -0.45 -4.46 -14.76
C ASP A 210 -1.30 -5.07 -15.85
N ALA A 211 -2.16 -6.04 -15.48
CA ALA A 211 -3.16 -6.61 -16.36
C ALA A 211 -4.56 -6.27 -15.85
N LEU A 212 -5.45 -5.91 -16.79
CA LEU A 212 -6.83 -5.55 -16.51
C LEU A 212 -7.76 -6.49 -17.27
N ASN A 213 -8.84 -6.93 -16.62
CA ASN A 213 -9.96 -7.53 -17.33
C ASN A 213 -10.83 -6.43 -18.00
N PRO A 214 -11.80 -6.78 -18.86
CA PRO A 214 -12.57 -5.78 -19.61
C PRO A 214 -13.30 -4.77 -18.75
N GLU A 215 -13.80 -5.16 -17.56
CA GLU A 215 -14.51 -4.25 -16.64
C GLU A 215 -13.56 -3.22 -16.03
N ALA A 216 -12.38 -3.64 -15.58
CA ALA A 216 -11.36 -2.73 -15.05
C ALA A 216 -10.78 -1.85 -16.15
N ALA A 217 -10.59 -2.39 -17.36
CA ALA A 217 -10.14 -1.63 -18.53
C ALA A 217 -11.13 -0.50 -18.85
N ARG A 218 -12.43 -0.81 -18.90
CA ARG A 218 -13.49 0.17 -19.14
C ARG A 218 -13.52 1.28 -18.10
N ALA A 219 -13.35 0.94 -16.81
CA ALA A 219 -13.23 1.90 -15.72
C ALA A 219 -12.00 2.81 -15.88
N ALA A 220 -10.94 2.31 -16.51
CA ALA A 220 -9.74 3.08 -16.82
C ALA A 220 -9.81 3.86 -18.15
N GLY A 221 -10.92 3.75 -18.90
CA GLY A 221 -11.11 4.37 -20.23
C GLY A 221 -10.45 3.59 -21.36
N LEU A 222 -10.32 2.27 -21.18
CA LEU A 222 -9.76 1.31 -22.14
C LEU A 222 -10.80 0.24 -22.47
N ASP A 223 -10.49 -0.63 -23.46
CA ASP A 223 -11.36 -1.72 -23.91
C ASP A 223 -10.61 -3.06 -23.92
N GLY A 224 -11.35 -4.17 -23.76
CA GLY A 224 -10.82 -5.53 -23.81
C GLY A 224 -9.94 -5.89 -22.60
N TYR A 225 -9.19 -6.97 -22.72
CA TYR A 225 -8.13 -7.28 -21.77
C TYR A 225 -6.91 -6.39 -22.07
N CYS A 226 -6.39 -5.70 -21.06
CA CYS A 226 -5.26 -4.80 -21.26
C CYS A 226 -4.03 -5.25 -20.47
N LEU A 227 -2.86 -5.12 -21.08
CA LEU A 227 -1.58 -5.18 -20.39
C LEU A 227 -0.93 -3.79 -20.43
N LEU A 228 -0.72 -3.22 -19.26
CA LEU A 228 -0.09 -1.91 -19.07
C LEU A 228 1.37 -2.11 -18.70
N ILE A 229 2.27 -1.51 -19.46
CA ILE A 229 3.72 -1.62 -19.29
C ILE A 229 4.29 -0.23 -19.08
N ARG A 230 4.66 0.12 -17.85
CA ARG A 230 5.26 1.43 -17.52
C ARG A 230 6.77 1.34 -17.55
N ALA A 231 7.39 2.11 -18.41
CA ALA A 231 8.83 2.31 -18.49
C ALA A 231 9.22 3.68 -17.92
N GLY A 232 10.43 3.78 -17.37
CA GLY A 232 10.99 5.06 -16.92
C GLY A 232 12.51 5.04 -16.98
N GLY A 233 13.12 6.12 -17.43
CA GLY A 233 14.58 6.23 -17.52
C GLY A 233 15.04 7.31 -18.50
N GLN A 234 16.24 7.12 -19.00
CA GLN A 234 16.82 7.98 -20.05
C GLN A 234 16.19 7.70 -21.42
N PRO A 235 16.20 8.65 -22.36
CA PRO A 235 15.61 8.50 -23.69
C PRO A 235 16.04 7.23 -24.43
N ALA A 236 17.33 6.88 -24.40
CA ALA A 236 17.86 5.69 -25.08
C ALA A 236 17.26 4.37 -24.55
N LEU A 237 16.93 4.32 -23.25
CA LEU A 237 16.20 3.16 -22.68
C LEU A 237 14.78 3.10 -23.24
N LEU A 238 14.08 4.22 -23.30
CA LEU A 238 12.71 4.29 -23.78
C LEU A 238 12.61 3.96 -25.27
N GLU A 239 13.58 4.35 -26.10
CA GLU A 239 13.68 3.94 -27.49
C GLU A 239 13.77 2.42 -27.66
N ARG A 240 14.39 1.72 -26.70
CA ARG A 240 14.38 0.26 -26.70
C ARG A 240 12.96 -0.30 -26.48
N TYR A 241 12.20 0.27 -25.54
CA TYR A 241 10.80 -0.11 -25.34
C TYR A 241 9.97 0.15 -26.60
N ASP A 242 10.16 1.29 -27.29
CA ASP A 242 9.47 1.60 -28.53
C ASP A 242 9.72 0.54 -29.62
N ARG A 243 10.97 0.06 -29.72
CA ARG A 243 11.32 -0.99 -30.69
C ARG A 243 10.72 -2.37 -30.36
N GLU A 244 10.73 -2.74 -29.07
CA GLU A 244 10.24 -4.03 -28.58
C GLU A 244 8.70 -4.08 -28.56
N LEU A 245 8.03 -2.94 -28.32
CA LEU A 245 6.59 -2.80 -28.19
C LEU A 245 5.97 -1.96 -29.32
N LYS A 246 6.50 -2.07 -30.52
CA LYS A 246 6.17 -1.24 -31.69
C LYS A 246 4.71 -1.21 -32.10
N GLU A 247 3.90 -2.19 -31.65
CA GLU A 247 2.47 -2.28 -31.93
C GLU A 247 1.63 -1.37 -31.00
N ALA A 248 2.20 -0.83 -29.94
CA ALA A 248 1.53 0.03 -28.98
C ALA A 248 2.11 1.47 -29.04
N ALA A 249 1.28 2.43 -29.38
CA ALA A 249 1.65 3.83 -29.23
C ALA A 249 1.80 4.18 -27.73
N PRO A 250 2.95 4.76 -27.31
CA PRO A 250 3.16 5.05 -25.89
C PRO A 250 2.34 6.25 -25.44
N LEU A 251 1.74 6.16 -24.27
CA LEU A 251 1.22 7.29 -23.51
C LEU A 251 2.35 7.95 -22.72
N SER A 252 2.30 9.28 -22.57
CA SER A 252 3.24 10.04 -21.78
C SER A 252 2.60 11.28 -21.16
N GLY A 253 3.31 11.93 -20.24
CA GLY A 253 2.86 13.17 -19.62
C GLY A 253 1.49 13.05 -18.94
N ARG A 254 0.56 13.93 -19.29
CA ARG A 254 -0.75 14.01 -18.63
C ARG A 254 -1.62 12.76 -18.84
N GLU A 255 -1.65 12.22 -20.05
CA GLU A 255 -2.47 11.03 -20.36
C GLU A 255 -1.99 9.82 -19.58
N GLU A 256 -0.65 9.63 -19.50
CA GLU A 256 -0.05 8.59 -18.66
C GLU A 256 -0.40 8.76 -17.19
N ALA A 257 -0.26 9.98 -16.65
CA ALA A 257 -0.56 10.27 -15.25
C ALA A 257 -2.03 10.02 -14.90
N GLU A 258 -2.97 10.43 -15.77
CA GLU A 258 -4.40 10.19 -15.61
C GLU A 258 -4.75 8.70 -15.64
N LEU A 259 -4.13 7.92 -16.53
CA LEU A 259 -4.32 6.47 -16.58
C LEU A 259 -3.88 5.81 -15.27
N TRP A 260 -2.66 6.08 -14.81
CA TRP A 260 -2.15 5.49 -13.57
C TRP A 260 -2.93 5.94 -12.35
N SER A 261 -3.39 7.18 -12.29
CA SER A 261 -4.29 7.65 -11.23
C SER A 261 -5.57 6.81 -11.13
N ARG A 262 -6.20 6.46 -12.27
CA ARG A 262 -7.38 5.58 -12.28
C ARG A 262 -7.05 4.17 -11.81
N ILE A 263 -5.87 3.64 -12.16
CA ILE A 263 -5.40 2.31 -11.73
C ILE A 263 -5.08 2.28 -10.23
N GLU A 264 -4.48 3.33 -9.70
CA GLU A 264 -4.13 3.46 -8.28
C GLU A 264 -5.38 3.63 -7.40
N GLU A 265 -6.37 4.38 -7.89
CA GLU A 265 -7.64 4.63 -7.20
C GLU A 265 -8.73 3.57 -7.51
N PHE A 266 -8.39 2.51 -8.26
CA PHE A 266 -9.36 1.46 -8.59
C PHE A 266 -9.98 0.84 -7.34
N ALA A 267 -9.15 0.36 -6.40
CA ALA A 267 -9.62 -0.36 -5.22
C ALA A 267 -10.47 0.51 -4.26
N PRO A 268 -10.03 1.71 -3.83
CA PRO A 268 -10.89 2.56 -3.00
C PRO A 268 -12.15 3.05 -3.69
N GLY A 269 -12.19 3.09 -5.02
CA GLY A 269 -13.35 3.47 -5.81
C GLY A 269 -14.48 2.41 -5.85
N GLN A 270 -14.21 1.18 -5.42
CA GLN A 270 -15.18 0.07 -5.44
C GLN A 270 -15.89 -0.11 -4.09
N PRO A 271 -17.11 -0.68 -4.07
CA PRO A 271 -17.79 -1.02 -2.82
C PRO A 271 -17.03 -2.04 -1.99
N PHE A 272 -16.64 -3.16 -2.58
CA PHE A 272 -15.87 -4.23 -1.95
C PHE A 272 -14.76 -4.67 -2.88
N VAL A 273 -13.55 -4.89 -2.31
CA VAL A 273 -12.41 -5.38 -3.09
C VAL A 273 -11.70 -6.49 -2.33
N VAL A 274 -11.61 -7.63 -2.95
CA VAL A 274 -10.76 -8.73 -2.48
C VAL A 274 -9.38 -8.58 -3.10
N ARG A 275 -8.35 -8.54 -2.25
CA ARG A 275 -6.96 -8.67 -2.67
C ARG A 275 -6.59 -10.15 -2.66
N ALA A 276 -6.28 -10.68 -3.84
CA ALA A 276 -5.81 -12.05 -4.01
C ALA A 276 -4.29 -12.07 -4.25
N GLY A 277 -3.58 -12.90 -3.49
CA GLY A 277 -2.18 -13.22 -3.75
C GLY A 277 -2.09 -14.59 -4.42
N HIS A 278 -1.44 -14.66 -5.57
CA HIS A 278 -1.41 -15.87 -6.40
C HIS A 278 -0.06 -16.06 -7.10
N ARG A 279 0.20 -17.26 -7.61
CA ARG A 279 1.36 -17.50 -8.46
C ARG A 279 1.20 -16.78 -9.80
N LEU A 280 2.28 -16.37 -10.42
CA LEU A 280 2.24 -15.72 -11.75
C LEU A 280 1.55 -16.58 -12.81
N ALA A 281 1.66 -17.91 -12.71
CA ALA A 281 1.00 -18.84 -13.60
C ALA A 281 -0.54 -18.86 -13.48
N ASP A 282 -1.07 -18.41 -12.34
CA ASP A 282 -2.52 -18.41 -12.09
C ASP A 282 -3.22 -17.13 -12.58
N LEU A 283 -2.49 -16.16 -13.13
CA LEU A 283 -3.03 -14.85 -13.53
C LEU A 283 -4.26 -14.96 -14.45
N ARG A 284 -4.23 -15.88 -15.43
CA ARG A 284 -5.38 -16.09 -16.32
C ARG A 284 -6.64 -16.45 -15.53
N ALA A 285 -6.54 -17.45 -14.67
CA ALA A 285 -7.66 -17.91 -13.86
C ALA A 285 -8.21 -16.80 -12.94
N VAL A 286 -7.32 -15.97 -12.39
CA VAL A 286 -7.73 -14.83 -11.55
C VAL A 286 -8.47 -13.78 -12.36
N LEU A 287 -7.99 -13.40 -13.54
CA LEU A 287 -8.65 -12.42 -14.41
C LEU A 287 -10.03 -12.90 -14.89
N GLU A 288 -10.16 -14.21 -15.18
CA GLU A 288 -11.41 -14.84 -15.65
C GLU A 288 -12.40 -15.14 -14.50
N SER A 289 -11.93 -15.28 -13.25
CA SER A 289 -12.78 -15.55 -12.08
C SER A 289 -13.46 -14.31 -11.50
N ALA A 290 -13.02 -13.10 -11.87
CA ALA A 290 -13.55 -11.88 -11.33
C ALA A 290 -14.93 -11.56 -11.89
N PRO A 291 -16.00 -11.45 -11.05
CA PRO A 291 -17.34 -11.11 -11.54
C PRO A 291 -17.47 -9.64 -11.94
N GLY A 292 -16.59 -8.79 -11.43
CA GLY A 292 -16.48 -7.37 -11.76
C GLY A 292 -15.08 -7.01 -12.26
N GLY A 293 -14.69 -5.75 -12.07
CA GLY A 293 -13.36 -5.28 -12.48
C GLY A 293 -12.23 -6.00 -11.73
N CYS A 294 -11.17 -6.36 -12.45
CA CYS A 294 -9.94 -6.93 -11.89
C CYS A 294 -8.71 -6.18 -12.39
N VAL A 295 -7.97 -5.61 -11.46
CA VAL A 295 -6.64 -5.01 -11.70
C VAL A 295 -5.59 -5.92 -11.07
N SER A 296 -4.72 -6.49 -11.89
CA SER A 296 -3.64 -7.37 -11.43
C SER A 296 -2.27 -6.71 -11.60
N ARG A 297 -1.47 -6.72 -10.55
CA ARG A 297 -0.03 -6.45 -10.60
C ARG A 297 0.65 -7.66 -11.23
N ALA A 298 0.58 -7.76 -12.54
CA ALA A 298 0.87 -8.95 -13.33
C ALA A 298 2.32 -9.47 -13.21
N GLY A 299 3.24 -8.62 -12.72
CA GLY A 299 4.62 -9.00 -12.43
C GLY A 299 4.89 -9.44 -10.98
N THR A 300 3.89 -9.41 -10.08
CA THR A 300 4.07 -9.72 -8.64
C THR A 300 3.06 -10.69 -8.06
N GLY A 301 2.03 -11.08 -8.84
CA GLY A 301 1.00 -12.03 -8.40
C GLY A 301 0.05 -11.48 -7.34
N ILE A 302 -0.29 -10.19 -7.40
CA ILE A 302 -1.29 -9.55 -6.56
C ILE A 302 -2.39 -9.00 -7.46
N SER A 303 -3.64 -9.38 -7.19
CA SER A 303 -4.81 -8.89 -7.92
C SER A 303 -5.83 -8.27 -6.98
N TYR A 304 -6.53 -7.27 -7.47
CA TYR A 304 -7.61 -6.56 -6.80
C TYR A 304 -8.89 -6.82 -7.60
N LEU A 305 -9.83 -7.55 -7.00
CA LEU A 305 -11.08 -7.95 -7.61
C LEU A 305 -12.24 -7.19 -6.98
N ALA A 306 -13.04 -6.51 -7.79
CA ALA A 306 -14.16 -5.70 -7.35
C ALA A 306 -15.46 -6.52 -7.26
N PHE A 307 -16.26 -6.24 -6.24
CA PHE A 307 -17.57 -6.84 -5.99
C PHE A 307 -18.60 -5.77 -5.64
N GLY A 308 -19.85 -6.02 -6.00
CA GLY A 308 -20.97 -5.13 -5.68
C GLY A 308 -21.43 -5.22 -4.22
N THR A 309 -21.33 -6.40 -3.62
CA THR A 309 -21.80 -6.70 -2.27
C THR A 309 -20.79 -7.49 -1.44
N ALA A 310 -20.92 -7.44 -0.10
CA ALA A 310 -20.10 -8.24 0.80
C ALA A 310 -20.32 -9.75 0.55
N ALA A 311 -21.58 -10.18 0.36
CA ALA A 311 -21.92 -11.58 0.13
C ALA A 311 -21.26 -12.16 -1.13
N GLU A 312 -21.19 -11.40 -2.23
CA GLU A 312 -20.46 -11.82 -3.44
C GLU A 312 -18.95 -11.97 -3.17
N ALA A 313 -18.35 -11.01 -2.46
CA ALA A 313 -16.94 -11.07 -2.11
C ALA A 313 -16.62 -12.27 -1.21
N GLU A 314 -17.45 -12.53 -0.19
CA GLU A 314 -17.32 -13.67 0.72
C GLU A 314 -17.54 -15.00 0.01
N ALA A 315 -18.54 -15.11 -0.86
CA ALA A 315 -18.77 -16.31 -1.68
C ALA A 315 -17.55 -16.61 -2.55
N TRP A 316 -16.96 -15.60 -3.21
CA TRP A 316 -15.75 -15.76 -4.00
C TRP A 316 -14.55 -16.17 -3.13
N MET A 317 -14.42 -15.59 -1.93
CA MET A 317 -13.34 -15.91 -0.99
C MET A 317 -13.45 -17.35 -0.45
N HIS A 318 -14.64 -17.91 -0.32
CA HIS A 318 -14.86 -19.27 0.17
C HIS A 318 -14.95 -20.33 -0.93
N ASP A 319 -14.92 -19.93 -2.20
CA ASP A 319 -14.93 -20.90 -3.31
C ASP A 319 -13.69 -21.81 -3.26
N PRO A 320 -13.87 -23.14 -3.21
CA PRO A 320 -12.76 -24.10 -3.23
C PRO A 320 -11.82 -23.96 -4.43
N ALA A 321 -12.31 -23.46 -5.56
CA ALA A 321 -11.48 -23.19 -6.75
C ALA A 321 -10.38 -22.15 -6.48
N HIS A 322 -10.59 -21.30 -5.49
CA HIS A 322 -9.69 -20.22 -5.11
C HIS A 322 -8.84 -20.52 -3.87
N GLU A 323 -8.96 -21.72 -3.28
CA GLU A 323 -8.29 -22.08 -2.01
C GLU A 323 -6.77 -21.90 -2.05
N ARG A 324 -6.17 -22.10 -3.21
CA ARG A 324 -4.72 -21.95 -3.41
C ARG A 324 -4.21 -20.50 -3.38
N TRP A 325 -5.11 -19.50 -3.41
CA TRP A 325 -4.76 -18.08 -3.37
C TRP A 325 -4.95 -17.53 -1.96
N SER A 326 -4.08 -16.61 -1.54
CA SER A 326 -4.36 -15.83 -0.33
C SER A 326 -5.45 -14.79 -0.65
N ARG A 327 -6.45 -14.66 0.22
CA ARG A 327 -7.65 -13.85 -0.05
C ARG A 327 -7.93 -12.96 1.16
N LEU A 328 -7.99 -11.66 0.92
CA LEU A 328 -8.24 -10.65 1.93
C LEU A 328 -9.29 -9.68 1.40
N LEU A 329 -10.39 -9.47 2.11
CA LEU A 329 -11.30 -8.37 1.83
C LEU A 329 -10.62 -7.06 2.25
N GLU A 330 -9.87 -6.47 1.32
CA GLU A 330 -9.01 -5.34 1.63
C GLU A 330 -9.77 -4.03 1.75
N TRP A 331 -10.80 -3.82 0.92
CA TRP A 331 -11.64 -2.62 0.96
C TRP A 331 -13.11 -2.99 1.11
N SER A 332 -13.83 -2.27 1.99
CA SER A 332 -15.26 -2.47 2.21
C SER A 332 -16.00 -1.15 2.46
N SER A 333 -17.16 -0.98 1.84
CA SER A 333 -18.06 0.16 2.09
C SER A 333 -19.05 -0.10 3.22
N GLY A 334 -19.15 -1.35 3.67
CA GLY A 334 -20.09 -1.79 4.71
C GLY A 334 -19.51 -2.95 5.52
N ALA A 335 -20.33 -3.49 6.41
CA ALA A 335 -19.96 -4.66 7.19
C ALA A 335 -19.85 -5.90 6.29
N ALA A 336 -18.91 -6.76 6.63
CA ALA A 336 -18.74 -8.11 6.11
C ALA A 336 -18.47 -9.06 7.29
N GLU A 337 -18.73 -10.34 7.12
CA GLU A 337 -18.46 -11.34 8.16
C GLU A 337 -16.98 -11.73 8.20
N VAL A 338 -16.35 -11.80 7.01
CA VAL A 338 -14.97 -12.23 6.84
C VAL A 338 -14.14 -11.17 6.10
N TYR A 339 -13.13 -10.64 6.77
CA TYR A 339 -12.16 -9.71 6.18
C TYR A 339 -10.81 -10.38 5.90
N TRP A 340 -10.35 -11.23 6.80
CA TRP A 340 -9.03 -11.84 6.76
C TRP A 340 -9.13 -13.34 6.49
N PRO A 341 -8.15 -13.94 5.80
CA PRO A 341 -8.06 -15.40 5.71
C PRO A 341 -7.87 -16.00 7.11
N ASP A 342 -8.12 -17.31 7.22
CA ASP A 342 -7.77 -18.04 8.44
C ASP A 342 -6.28 -17.83 8.76
N PRO A 343 -5.96 -17.37 9.97
CA PRO A 343 -4.60 -17.09 10.32
C PRO A 343 -3.79 -18.39 10.45
N GLY A 344 -2.60 -18.40 9.86
CA GLY A 344 -1.67 -19.49 10.00
C GLY A 344 -0.97 -19.53 11.37
N PRO A 345 0.06 -20.37 11.52
CA PRO A 345 0.82 -20.52 12.77
C PRO A 345 1.53 -19.24 13.21
N GLU A 346 1.68 -18.28 12.31
CA GLU A 346 2.27 -16.96 12.58
C GLU A 346 1.43 -16.10 13.53
N LEU A 347 0.12 -16.31 13.64
CA LEU A 347 -0.77 -15.51 14.50
C LEU A 347 -0.27 -15.49 15.95
N LYS A 348 0.20 -16.62 16.49
CA LYS A 348 0.75 -16.69 17.85
C LYS A 348 1.91 -15.72 18.09
N TRP A 349 2.71 -15.45 17.06
CA TRP A 349 3.82 -14.50 17.14
C TRP A 349 3.32 -13.06 17.04
N MET A 350 2.32 -12.81 16.21
CA MET A 350 1.67 -11.51 16.12
C MET A 350 0.99 -11.15 17.44
N GLU A 351 0.26 -12.07 18.04
CA GLU A 351 -0.37 -11.88 19.37
C GLU A 351 0.68 -11.67 20.47
N LYS A 352 1.80 -12.40 20.41
CA LYS A 352 2.91 -12.20 21.37
C LYS A 352 3.48 -10.78 21.23
N LEU A 353 3.71 -10.31 19.98
CA LEU A 353 4.20 -8.97 19.72
C LEU A 353 3.20 -7.91 20.19
N LYS A 354 1.89 -8.12 19.93
CA LYS A 354 0.82 -7.25 20.42
C LYS A 354 0.87 -7.13 21.95
N ARG A 355 0.89 -8.24 22.67
CA ARG A 355 0.98 -8.24 24.15
C ARG A 355 2.26 -7.60 24.68
N THR A 356 3.34 -7.59 23.90
CA THR A 356 4.61 -6.95 24.29
C THR A 356 4.54 -5.44 24.12
N LEU A 357 3.98 -4.94 23.02
CA LEU A 357 3.95 -3.50 22.68
C LEU A 357 2.68 -2.79 23.16
N ASP A 358 1.59 -3.51 23.28
CA ASP A 358 0.30 -3.02 23.77
C ASP A 358 -0.33 -4.05 24.72
N PRO A 359 0.19 -4.18 25.95
CA PRO A 359 -0.31 -5.17 26.92
C PRO A 359 -1.77 -4.94 27.35
N SER A 360 -2.25 -3.71 27.26
CA SER A 360 -3.65 -3.35 27.54
C SER A 360 -4.60 -3.64 26.36
N GLY A 361 -4.08 -3.92 25.17
CA GLY A 361 -4.91 -4.24 24.00
C GLY A 361 -5.77 -3.09 23.50
N ILE A 362 -5.38 -1.83 23.76
CA ILE A 362 -6.20 -0.65 23.47
C ILE A 362 -6.01 -0.06 22.07
N LEU A 363 -4.87 -0.35 21.39
CA LEU A 363 -4.52 0.26 20.11
C LEU A 363 -5.24 -0.43 18.95
N ASN A 364 -6.08 0.31 18.23
CA ASN A 364 -6.82 -0.14 17.04
C ASN A 364 -7.37 -1.58 17.17
N PRO A 365 -8.09 -1.93 18.26
CA PRO A 365 -8.42 -3.30 18.63
C PRO A 365 -9.25 -3.98 17.53
N GLY A 366 -8.91 -5.23 17.23
CA GLY A 366 -9.63 -6.04 16.24
C GLY A 366 -9.31 -5.70 14.78
N ARG A 367 -8.42 -4.78 14.52
CA ARG A 367 -8.10 -4.30 13.15
C ARG A 367 -7.45 -5.37 12.28
N LEU A 368 -6.65 -6.24 12.87
CA LEU A 368 -6.03 -7.38 12.19
C LEU A 368 -6.65 -8.69 12.67
N TYR A 369 -7.17 -9.48 11.75
CA TYR A 369 -7.81 -10.79 11.99
C TYR A 369 -8.98 -10.76 12.99
N GLY A 370 -9.55 -9.59 13.29
CA GLY A 370 -10.54 -9.42 14.34
C GLY A 370 -10.02 -9.65 15.76
N ARG A 371 -8.70 -9.77 15.96
CA ARG A 371 -8.06 -10.17 17.23
C ARG A 371 -6.94 -9.24 17.68
N ILE A 372 -6.31 -8.55 16.74
CA ILE A 372 -5.14 -7.68 17.00
C ILE A 372 -5.49 -6.24 16.65
#